data_7c6344cede16fe617de63d257dfff040
#
_entry.id   7c6344cede16fe617de63d257dfff040
#
_cell.length_a   1.000
_cell.length_b   1.000
_cell.length_c   1.000
_cell.angle_alpha   90.00
_cell.angle_beta   90.00
_cell.angle_gamma   90.00
#
_symmetry.space_group_name_H-M   'P 1'
#
loop_
_entity.id
_entity.type
_entity.pdbx_description
1 polymer ?
#
loop_
_entity_poly.entity_id
_entity_poly.type
_entity_poly.pdbx_seq_one_letter_code
_entity_poly.pdbx_strand_id
1 'polypeptide(L)'
;CLTEPGAGSEVGAVATKCFPTDTPGLYKIKGQKCFITSGDHDLASNIIHLVLAKTPDAKPGTAGINCLIVPKFWVNEDGSQDAWNDVTSTGIEHKMGIHGSSTLSLSFGENDNCYGWMIGDGPVEGRGKGMSQMFQMMNEERLNTGTFALGCIGSAYYAALDYTKIRKQSPKFTDPKGPSVRIIEHEDVRRMLMFQKAILEASRALLYSTYYY
;
A
#
# COMPACT_ATOMS: atom_id res chain seq x y z
N CYS A 1 5.93 3.03 -6.70
CA CYS A 1 7.16 3.43 -5.99
C CYS A 1 7.18 4.94 -5.83
N LEU A 2 6.88 5.43 -4.62
CA LEU A 2 6.75 6.85 -4.32
C LEU A 2 7.82 7.29 -3.34
N THR A 3 7.88 6.65 -2.17
CA THR A 3 8.71 7.06 -1.03
C THR A 3 10.20 6.88 -1.29
N GLU A 4 10.99 7.85 -0.86
CA GLU A 4 12.45 7.86 -0.92
C GLU A 4 13.04 8.13 0.47
N PRO A 5 14.32 7.81 0.74
CA PRO A 5 14.93 8.10 2.04
C PRO A 5 14.82 9.56 2.48
N GLY A 6 14.82 10.50 1.53
CA GLY A 6 14.66 11.95 1.80
C GLY A 6 13.29 12.52 1.49
N ALA A 7 12.31 11.71 1.06
CA ALA A 7 11.00 12.19 0.61
C ALA A 7 9.89 11.20 0.98
N GLY A 8 9.36 11.32 2.18
CA GLY A 8 8.20 10.57 2.67
C GLY A 8 6.93 11.42 2.57
N SER A 9 6.52 12.07 3.67
CA SER A 9 5.34 12.93 3.68
C SER A 9 5.49 14.15 2.76
N GLU A 10 6.70 14.65 2.57
CA GLU A 10 7.00 15.70 1.60
C GLU A 10 7.28 15.09 0.21
N VAL A 11 6.24 14.60 -0.44
CA VAL A 11 6.34 13.95 -1.77
C VAL A 11 6.98 14.87 -2.81
N GLY A 12 6.79 16.18 -2.68
CA GLY A 12 7.42 17.17 -3.56
C GLY A 12 8.95 17.18 -3.55
N ALA A 13 9.58 16.55 -2.54
CA ALA A 13 11.05 16.44 -2.42
C ALA A 13 11.64 15.22 -3.15
N VAL A 14 10.83 14.43 -3.88
CA VAL A 14 11.30 13.27 -4.68
C VAL A 14 12.50 13.66 -5.51
N ALA A 15 13.60 12.90 -5.34
CA ALA A 15 14.90 13.13 -5.99
C ALA A 15 15.13 12.23 -7.20
N THR A 16 14.43 11.10 -7.34
CA THR A 16 14.49 10.21 -8.51
C THR A 16 14.28 10.99 -9.79
N LYS A 17 15.19 10.81 -10.75
CA LYS A 17 15.19 11.50 -12.05
C LYS A 17 14.83 10.56 -13.18
N CYS A 18 14.19 11.12 -14.20
CA CYS A 18 13.99 10.46 -15.49
C CYS A 18 14.45 11.39 -16.62
N PHE A 19 15.23 10.84 -17.52
CA PHE A 19 15.86 11.57 -18.62
C PHE A 19 15.27 11.05 -19.95
N PRO A 20 14.81 11.92 -20.85
CA PRO A 20 14.32 11.51 -22.16
C PRO A 20 15.42 10.77 -22.95
N THR A 21 15.01 9.80 -23.77
CA THR A 21 15.88 9.09 -24.72
C THR A 21 15.52 9.48 -26.14
N ASP A 22 16.22 8.95 -27.13
CA ASP A 22 15.91 9.14 -28.55
C ASP A 22 14.59 8.44 -28.96
N THR A 23 14.11 7.52 -28.15
CA THR A 23 12.83 6.82 -28.35
C THR A 23 11.70 7.60 -27.66
N PRO A 24 10.71 8.11 -28.37
CA PRO A 24 9.60 8.86 -27.78
C PRO A 24 8.88 8.05 -26.69
N GLY A 25 8.64 8.66 -25.55
CA GLY A 25 7.97 8.03 -24.40
C GLY A 25 8.85 7.15 -23.52
N LEU A 26 10.03 6.77 -23.97
CA LEU A 26 11.01 6.01 -23.19
C LEU A 26 11.96 6.95 -22.45
N TYR A 27 12.13 6.72 -21.15
CA TYR A 27 12.98 7.53 -20.28
C TYR A 27 13.98 6.64 -19.52
N LYS A 28 15.20 7.12 -19.40
CA LYS A 28 16.23 6.54 -18.53
C LYS A 28 15.98 7.01 -17.10
N ILE A 29 16.02 6.10 -16.12
CA ILE A 29 15.66 6.37 -14.73
C ILE A 29 16.88 6.21 -13.84
N LYS A 30 17.00 7.10 -12.84
CA LYS A 30 18.03 7.00 -11.81
C LYS A 30 17.51 7.49 -10.47
N GLY A 31 17.57 6.63 -9.45
CA GLY A 31 17.16 6.97 -8.10
C GLY A 31 16.94 5.79 -7.20
N GLN A 32 16.49 6.08 -5.97
CA GLN A 32 16.24 5.06 -4.95
C GLN A 32 14.84 5.24 -4.38
N LYS A 33 14.21 4.12 -4.05
CA LYS A 33 12.91 4.07 -3.39
C LYS A 33 13.00 3.19 -2.16
N CYS A 34 12.26 3.52 -1.10
CA CYS A 34 12.21 2.73 0.14
C CYS A 34 10.77 2.45 0.58
N PHE A 35 10.63 1.47 1.45
CA PHE A 35 9.32 1.00 1.95
C PHE A 35 8.38 0.53 0.84
N ILE A 36 8.93 -0.13 -0.19
CA ILE A 36 8.15 -0.62 -1.33
C ILE A 36 7.61 -2.01 -1.03
N THR A 37 6.31 -2.09 -0.82
CA THR A 37 5.59 -3.34 -0.59
C THR A 37 5.66 -4.20 -1.84
N SER A 38 6.07 -5.47 -1.67
CA SER A 38 6.24 -6.44 -2.76
C SER A 38 7.11 -5.89 -3.90
N GLY A 39 8.13 -5.10 -3.55
CA GLY A 39 9.02 -4.48 -4.52
C GLY A 39 9.87 -5.49 -5.30
N ASP A 40 10.12 -6.66 -4.72
CA ASP A 40 10.73 -7.81 -5.38
C ASP A 40 10.22 -9.11 -4.73
N HIS A 41 10.00 -10.15 -5.53
CA HIS A 41 9.53 -11.47 -5.09
C HIS A 41 9.65 -12.47 -6.27
N ASP A 42 9.46 -13.75 -5.97
CA ASP A 42 9.46 -14.88 -6.91
C ASP A 42 8.06 -15.45 -7.20
N LEU A 43 6.99 -14.76 -6.80
CA LEU A 43 5.59 -15.17 -7.00
C LEU A 43 5.09 -14.94 -8.43
N ALA A 44 5.78 -14.11 -9.20
CA ALA A 44 5.50 -13.82 -10.59
C ALA A 44 6.80 -13.83 -11.40
N SER A 45 6.68 -14.10 -12.69
CA SER A 45 7.83 -14.12 -13.60
C SER A 45 8.46 -12.74 -13.79
N ASN A 46 7.67 -11.65 -13.68
CA ASN A 46 8.14 -10.28 -13.79
C ASN A 46 7.43 -9.38 -12.78
N ILE A 47 8.01 -8.21 -12.50
CA ILE A 47 7.42 -7.20 -11.63
C ILE A 47 7.41 -5.89 -12.41
N ILE A 48 6.26 -5.24 -12.47
CA ILE A 48 6.08 -3.97 -13.14
C ILE A 48 5.91 -2.87 -12.08
N HIS A 49 6.89 -1.99 -11.99
CA HIS A 49 6.87 -0.88 -11.04
C HIS A 49 6.24 0.37 -11.66
N LEU A 50 5.30 0.99 -10.95
CA LEU A 50 4.91 2.37 -11.20
C LEU A 50 5.84 3.28 -10.40
N VAL A 51 6.69 4.04 -11.09
CA VAL A 51 7.75 4.84 -10.46
C VAL A 51 7.47 6.33 -10.65
N LEU A 52 7.45 7.08 -9.54
CA LEU A 52 7.39 8.54 -9.57
C LEU A 52 8.80 9.12 -9.71
N ALA A 53 8.99 9.96 -10.73
CA ALA A 53 10.25 10.61 -11.01
C ALA A 53 10.07 12.01 -11.61
N LYS A 54 11.12 12.81 -11.61
CA LYS A 54 11.15 14.16 -12.17
C LYS A 54 12.10 14.25 -13.37
N THR A 55 11.66 14.94 -14.42
CA THR A 55 12.55 15.34 -15.51
C THR A 55 13.52 16.44 -15.06
N PRO A 56 14.65 16.68 -15.78
CA PRO A 56 15.60 17.73 -15.42
C PRO A 56 14.98 19.13 -15.33
N ASP A 57 14.02 19.44 -16.18
CA ASP A 57 13.27 20.70 -16.29
C ASP A 57 12.02 20.76 -15.41
N ALA A 58 11.80 19.77 -14.53
CA ALA A 58 10.60 19.63 -13.73
C ALA A 58 10.35 20.86 -12.84
N LYS A 59 9.09 21.30 -12.78
CA LYS A 59 8.65 22.34 -11.84
C LYS A 59 8.85 21.88 -10.39
N PRO A 60 9.11 22.80 -9.45
CA PRO A 60 9.24 22.47 -8.04
C PRO A 60 7.98 21.80 -7.44
N GLY A 61 8.18 21.05 -6.37
CA GLY A 61 7.10 20.40 -5.63
C GLY A 61 6.49 19.22 -6.39
N THR A 62 5.23 18.94 -6.14
CA THR A 62 4.49 17.82 -6.74
C THR A 62 4.10 18.05 -8.20
N ALA A 63 4.08 19.32 -8.64
CA ALA A 63 3.71 19.68 -10.01
C ALA A 63 4.67 19.15 -11.08
N GLY A 64 5.92 18.86 -10.71
CA GLY A 64 6.93 18.34 -11.64
C GLY A 64 7.06 16.82 -11.65
N ILE A 65 6.19 16.09 -10.93
CA ILE A 65 6.30 14.64 -10.80
C ILE A 65 5.57 13.95 -11.96
N ASN A 66 6.26 12.99 -12.57
CA ASN A 66 5.75 12.10 -13.60
C ASN A 66 5.63 10.68 -13.06
N CYS A 67 4.82 9.84 -13.71
CA CYS A 67 4.68 8.42 -13.42
C CYS A 67 5.16 7.58 -14.62
N LEU A 68 6.00 6.59 -14.33
CA LEU A 68 6.57 5.72 -15.35
C LEU A 68 6.27 4.25 -15.04
N ILE A 69 6.11 3.47 -16.10
CA ILE A 69 6.02 2.01 -16.05
C ILE A 69 7.44 1.47 -16.21
N VAL A 70 7.94 0.79 -15.18
CA VAL A 70 9.33 0.28 -15.13
C VAL A 70 9.29 -1.21 -14.84
N PRO A 71 9.48 -2.06 -15.86
CA PRO A 71 9.56 -3.51 -15.64
C PRO A 71 10.90 -3.86 -14.97
N LYS A 72 10.93 -4.92 -14.16
CA LYS A 72 12.19 -5.50 -13.63
C LYS A 72 12.99 -6.17 -14.73
N PHE A 73 12.31 -6.87 -15.62
CA PHE A 73 12.86 -7.43 -16.86
C PHE A 73 12.08 -6.89 -18.04
N TRP A 74 12.75 -6.56 -19.12
CA TRP A 74 12.10 -6.16 -20.36
C TRP A 74 11.18 -7.27 -20.87
N VAL A 75 10.17 -6.89 -21.61
CA VAL A 75 9.20 -7.80 -22.20
C VAL A 75 9.20 -7.58 -23.72
N ASN A 76 9.40 -8.66 -24.45
CA ASN A 76 9.34 -8.68 -25.90
C ASN A 76 7.89 -8.58 -26.41
N GLU A 77 7.71 -8.34 -27.71
CA GLU A 77 6.38 -8.26 -28.33
C GLU A 77 5.53 -9.54 -28.18
N ASP A 78 6.20 -10.70 -28.08
CA ASP A 78 5.55 -11.99 -27.85
C ASP A 78 5.21 -12.28 -26.37
N GLY A 79 5.52 -11.33 -25.47
CA GLY A 79 5.30 -11.46 -24.03
C GLY A 79 6.40 -12.20 -23.27
N SER A 80 7.44 -12.69 -23.94
CA SER A 80 8.59 -13.32 -23.27
C SER A 80 9.45 -12.28 -22.54
N GLN A 81 10.11 -12.73 -21.46
CA GLN A 81 11.07 -11.90 -20.76
C GLN A 81 12.36 -11.74 -21.56
N ASP A 82 12.92 -10.55 -21.48
CA ASP A 82 14.22 -10.17 -22.04
C ASP A 82 15.18 -9.74 -20.91
N ALA A 83 16.11 -8.85 -21.23
CA ALA A 83 17.17 -8.39 -20.36
C ALA A 83 16.68 -7.78 -19.06
N TRP A 84 17.47 -7.94 -18.00
CA TRP A 84 17.28 -7.24 -16.74
C TRP A 84 17.40 -5.71 -16.90
N ASN A 85 16.47 -4.98 -16.30
CA ASN A 85 16.32 -3.54 -16.47
C ASN A 85 16.97 -2.71 -15.35
N ASP A 86 18.07 -3.18 -14.77
CA ASP A 86 18.82 -2.47 -13.73
C ASP A 86 17.94 -1.96 -12.58
N VAL A 87 16.99 -2.82 -12.14
CA VAL A 87 16.18 -2.63 -10.93
C VAL A 87 16.68 -3.57 -9.87
N THR A 88 17.31 -3.04 -8.83
CA THR A 88 17.99 -3.82 -7.78
C THR A 88 17.29 -3.67 -6.44
N SER A 89 17.07 -4.79 -5.77
CA SER A 89 16.65 -4.86 -4.35
C SER A 89 17.87 -4.61 -3.47
N THR A 90 17.90 -3.49 -2.74
CA THR A 90 19.06 -3.11 -1.93
C THR A 90 18.90 -3.44 -0.44
N GLY A 91 17.71 -3.80 -0.01
CA GLY A 91 17.46 -4.20 1.37
C GLY A 91 16.01 -4.58 1.63
N ILE A 92 15.83 -5.41 2.64
CA ILE A 92 14.53 -5.81 3.19
C ILE A 92 14.30 -5.11 4.53
N GLU A 93 13.12 -4.56 4.72
CA GLU A 93 12.75 -3.89 5.97
C GLU A 93 12.36 -4.91 7.06
N HIS A 94 12.88 -4.70 8.26
CA HIS A 94 12.43 -5.43 9.44
C HIS A 94 11.11 -4.80 9.94
N LYS A 95 10.03 -5.61 10.00
CA LYS A 95 8.67 -5.14 10.33
C LYS A 95 8.14 -5.76 11.60
N MET A 96 7.18 -5.11 12.23
CA MET A 96 6.46 -5.62 13.41
C MET A 96 5.46 -6.73 13.08
N GLY A 97 5.01 -6.83 11.83
CA GLY A 97 4.05 -7.81 11.34
C GLY A 97 4.03 -7.89 9.81
N ILE A 98 3.14 -8.73 9.26
CA ILE A 98 3.01 -9.00 7.82
C ILE A 98 4.36 -9.43 7.23
N HIS A 99 5.04 -10.34 7.91
CA HIS A 99 6.40 -10.77 7.54
C HIS A 99 6.45 -11.55 6.21
N GLY A 100 5.33 -12.15 5.80
CA GLY A 100 5.22 -12.86 4.51
C GLY A 100 5.15 -11.94 3.30
N SER A 101 4.93 -10.63 3.48
CA SER A 101 4.99 -9.63 2.42
C SER A 101 6.31 -8.86 2.53
N SER A 102 7.18 -8.96 1.53
CA SER A 102 8.44 -8.23 1.50
C SER A 102 8.19 -6.72 1.35
N THR A 103 8.85 -5.93 2.19
CA THR A 103 8.92 -4.48 2.06
C THR A 103 10.37 -4.11 1.83
N LEU A 104 10.66 -3.48 0.72
CA LEU A 104 12.02 -3.38 0.18
C LEU A 104 12.45 -1.93 -0.04
N SER A 105 13.75 -1.75 -0.03
CA SER A 105 14.42 -0.62 -0.67
C SER A 105 14.87 -1.04 -2.06
N LEU A 106 14.58 -0.22 -3.06
CA LEU A 106 14.89 -0.45 -4.47
C LEU A 106 15.81 0.63 -5.01
N SER A 107 16.77 0.22 -5.83
CA SER A 107 17.59 1.12 -6.64
C SER A 107 17.25 0.94 -8.12
N PHE A 108 17.16 2.04 -8.83
CA PHE A 108 16.89 2.12 -10.25
C PHE A 108 18.09 2.76 -10.93
N GLY A 109 18.74 2.06 -11.85
CA GLY A 109 19.82 2.59 -12.66
C GLY A 109 21.17 2.71 -11.92
N GLU A 110 21.55 1.75 -11.10
CA GLU A 110 22.90 1.68 -10.50
C GLU A 110 24.00 1.55 -11.56
N ASN A 111 23.73 0.76 -12.60
CA ASN A 111 24.61 0.58 -13.75
C ASN A 111 24.28 1.52 -14.92
N ASP A 112 23.47 2.53 -14.64
CA ASP A 112 23.04 3.54 -15.63
C ASP A 112 22.26 2.94 -16.82
N ASN A 113 21.52 1.83 -16.60
CA ASN A 113 20.82 1.05 -17.62
C ASN A 113 19.35 0.74 -17.26
N CYS A 114 18.70 1.58 -16.45
CA CYS A 114 17.29 1.44 -16.11
C CYS A 114 16.43 2.35 -16.98
N TYR A 115 15.39 1.79 -17.58
CA TYR A 115 14.48 2.52 -18.45
C TYR A 115 13.02 2.25 -18.09
N GLY A 116 12.14 3.18 -18.46
CA GLY A 116 10.69 3.04 -18.26
C GLY A 116 9.90 3.90 -19.21
N TRP A 117 8.67 3.48 -19.45
CA TRP A 117 7.73 4.20 -20.29
C TRP A 117 6.96 5.24 -19.50
N MET A 118 6.95 6.48 -19.99
CA MET A 118 6.13 7.55 -19.41
C MET A 118 4.66 7.26 -19.62
N ILE A 119 3.85 7.41 -18.55
CA ILE A 119 2.38 7.28 -18.66
C ILE A 119 1.81 8.57 -19.23
N GLY A 120 1.12 8.45 -20.37
CA GLY A 120 0.52 9.57 -21.07
C GLY A 120 1.54 10.38 -21.90
N ASP A 121 1.20 11.62 -22.20
CA ASP A 121 1.94 12.47 -23.17
C ASP A 121 3.27 13.04 -22.63
N GLY A 122 3.62 12.72 -21.39
CA GLY A 122 4.78 13.28 -20.72
C GLY A 122 4.56 14.70 -20.16
N PRO A 123 5.63 15.33 -19.61
CA PRO A 123 5.51 16.65 -19.01
C PRO A 123 5.34 17.75 -20.05
N VAL A 124 4.51 18.73 -19.73
CA VAL A 124 4.35 19.98 -20.52
C VAL A 124 4.91 21.14 -19.69
N GLU A 125 5.86 21.86 -20.23
CA GLU A 125 6.56 22.95 -19.53
C GLU A 125 7.06 22.55 -18.12
N GLY A 126 7.61 21.32 -17.99
CA GLY A 126 8.09 20.77 -16.74
C GLY A 126 6.99 20.36 -15.73
N ARG A 127 5.72 20.35 -16.13
CA ARG A 127 4.59 19.88 -15.33
C ARG A 127 4.21 18.46 -15.71
N GLY A 128 4.24 17.56 -14.74
CA GLY A 128 3.80 16.18 -14.88
C GLY A 128 2.41 15.91 -14.31
N LYS A 129 1.82 14.81 -14.73
CA LYS A 129 0.54 14.29 -14.21
C LYS A 129 0.73 13.10 -13.25
N GLY A 130 1.97 12.81 -12.84
CA GLY A 130 2.30 11.60 -12.09
C GLY A 130 1.53 11.43 -10.79
N MET A 131 1.26 12.51 -10.07
CA MET A 131 0.48 12.42 -8.83
C MET A 131 -0.96 11.98 -9.06
N SER A 132 -1.66 12.54 -10.05
CA SER A 132 -3.03 12.15 -10.35
C SER A 132 -3.12 10.72 -10.88
N GLN A 133 -2.14 10.29 -11.68
CA GLN A 133 -2.03 8.91 -12.17
C GLN A 133 -1.79 7.92 -11.03
N MET A 134 -0.88 8.24 -10.10
CA MET A 134 -0.59 7.40 -8.93
C MET A 134 -1.78 7.33 -7.97
N PHE A 135 -2.56 8.40 -7.81
CA PHE A 135 -3.74 8.40 -6.94
C PHE A 135 -4.85 7.47 -7.44
N GLN A 136 -4.96 7.19 -8.72
CA GLN A 136 -5.91 6.20 -9.23
C GLN A 136 -5.64 4.82 -8.62
N MET A 137 -4.39 4.36 -8.62
CA MET A 137 -3.99 3.13 -7.98
C MET A 137 -4.09 3.21 -6.44
N MET A 138 -3.65 4.32 -5.84
CA MET A 138 -3.68 4.49 -4.39
C MET A 138 -5.09 4.54 -3.79
N ASN A 139 -6.11 4.92 -4.54
CA ASN A 139 -7.48 4.90 -4.05
C ASN A 139 -7.95 3.47 -3.78
N GLU A 140 -7.61 2.51 -4.64
CA GLU A 140 -7.85 1.09 -4.41
C GLU A 140 -7.09 0.59 -3.17
N GLU A 141 -5.83 0.94 -3.02
CA GLU A 141 -5.02 0.57 -1.85
C GLU A 141 -5.59 1.11 -0.53
N ARG A 142 -6.16 2.31 -0.53
CA ARG A 142 -6.84 2.88 0.64
C ARG A 142 -8.08 2.09 1.03
N LEU A 143 -8.88 1.64 0.07
CA LEU A 143 -10.03 0.76 0.30
C LEU A 143 -9.59 -0.60 0.84
N ASN A 144 -8.53 -1.19 0.27
CA ASN A 144 -7.94 -2.44 0.73
C ASN A 144 -7.47 -2.35 2.19
N THR A 145 -6.84 -1.24 2.58
CA THR A 145 -6.43 -0.98 3.97
C THR A 145 -7.65 -0.96 4.91
N GLY A 146 -8.76 -0.33 4.48
CA GLY A 146 -10.04 -0.38 5.20
C GLY A 146 -10.59 -1.80 5.35
N THR A 147 -10.45 -2.62 4.31
CA THR A 147 -10.87 -4.03 4.32
C THR A 147 -10.05 -4.86 5.32
N PHE A 148 -8.74 -4.67 5.39
CA PHE A 148 -7.89 -5.32 6.39
C PHE A 148 -8.29 -4.93 7.82
N ALA A 149 -8.53 -3.65 8.07
CA ALA A 149 -8.98 -3.17 9.37
C ALA A 149 -10.34 -3.79 9.75
N LEU A 150 -11.28 -3.88 8.82
CA LEU A 150 -12.58 -4.53 9.02
C LEU A 150 -12.42 -6.02 9.36
N GLY A 151 -11.51 -6.73 8.70
CA GLY A 151 -11.18 -8.13 9.03
C GLY A 151 -10.67 -8.28 10.46
N CYS A 152 -9.77 -7.40 10.90
CA CYS A 152 -9.27 -7.39 12.28
C CYS A 152 -10.37 -7.11 13.31
N ILE A 153 -11.24 -6.12 13.05
CA ILE A 153 -12.39 -5.81 13.91
C ILE A 153 -13.32 -7.03 14.01
N GLY A 154 -13.63 -7.68 12.89
CA GLY A 154 -14.47 -8.86 12.85
C GLY A 154 -13.89 -10.00 13.68
N SER A 155 -12.64 -10.35 13.48
CA SER A 155 -11.94 -11.40 14.23
C SER A 155 -11.92 -11.12 15.73
N ALA A 156 -11.62 -9.89 16.14
CA ALA A 156 -11.60 -9.49 17.54
C ALA A 156 -13.00 -9.58 18.18
N TYR A 157 -14.03 -9.10 17.48
CA TYR A 157 -15.41 -9.17 17.96
C TYR A 157 -15.88 -10.62 18.18
N TYR A 158 -15.69 -11.51 17.18
CA TYR A 158 -16.14 -12.90 17.31
C TYR A 158 -15.38 -13.66 18.39
N ALA A 159 -14.06 -13.46 18.51
CA ALA A 159 -13.27 -14.05 19.58
C ALA A 159 -13.75 -13.57 20.98
N ALA A 160 -14.01 -12.27 21.12
CA ALA A 160 -14.55 -11.71 22.36
C ALA A 160 -15.96 -12.28 22.68
N LEU A 161 -16.84 -12.33 21.67
CA LEU A 161 -18.19 -12.87 21.83
C LEU A 161 -18.18 -14.32 22.32
N ASP A 162 -17.35 -15.17 21.73
CA ASP A 162 -17.28 -16.58 22.10
C ASP A 162 -16.67 -16.77 23.49
N TYR A 163 -15.60 -16.03 23.81
CA TYR A 163 -15.02 -16.05 25.15
C TYR A 163 -16.06 -15.64 26.24
N THR A 164 -16.85 -14.59 25.98
CA THR A 164 -17.85 -14.11 26.94
C THR A 164 -18.98 -15.08 27.21
N LYS A 165 -19.25 -16.00 26.28
CA LYS A 165 -20.26 -17.08 26.44
C LYS A 165 -19.81 -18.22 27.35
N ILE A 166 -18.50 -18.41 27.51
CA ILE A 166 -17.93 -19.53 28.30
C ILE A 166 -17.31 -19.08 29.62
N ARG A 167 -16.66 -17.92 29.68
CA ARG A 167 -16.04 -17.40 30.89
C ARG A 167 -17.08 -17.01 31.93
N LYS A 168 -16.95 -17.56 33.14
CA LYS A 168 -17.74 -17.17 34.30
C LYS A 168 -16.90 -16.29 35.22
N GLN A 169 -17.51 -15.23 35.77
CA GLN A 169 -16.88 -14.36 36.77
C GLN A 169 -17.95 -13.53 37.49
N SER A 170 -17.97 -13.58 38.81
CA SER A 170 -18.83 -12.85 39.70
C SER A 170 -20.35 -13.12 39.50
N PRO A 171 -21.19 -12.96 40.53
CA PRO A 171 -22.64 -12.99 40.41
C PRO A 171 -23.17 -11.76 39.64
N LYS A 172 -24.42 -11.80 39.24
CA LYS A 172 -25.13 -10.64 38.67
C LYS A 172 -25.18 -9.48 39.66
N PHE A 173 -25.14 -8.26 39.17
CA PHE A 173 -25.33 -7.06 40.00
C PHE A 173 -26.68 -7.06 40.71
N THR A 174 -27.73 -7.63 40.07
CA THR A 174 -29.08 -7.74 40.62
C THR A 174 -29.24 -8.88 41.64
N ASP A 175 -28.25 -9.78 41.75
CA ASP A 175 -28.21 -10.87 42.73
C ASP A 175 -26.77 -11.07 43.23
N PRO A 176 -26.28 -10.20 44.13
CA PRO A 176 -24.89 -10.21 44.58
C PRO A 176 -24.46 -11.44 45.40
N LYS A 177 -25.44 -12.22 45.90
CA LYS A 177 -25.20 -13.46 46.66
C LYS A 177 -25.37 -14.71 45.81
N GLY A 178 -25.77 -14.56 44.54
CA GLY A 178 -25.99 -15.66 43.63
C GLY A 178 -24.68 -16.30 43.14
N PRO A 179 -24.77 -17.33 42.31
CA PRO A 179 -23.59 -17.97 41.70
C PRO A 179 -22.94 -17.09 40.66
N SER A 180 -21.61 -17.32 40.38
CA SER A 180 -20.91 -16.69 39.27
C SER A 180 -21.58 -17.04 37.92
N VAL A 181 -21.86 -16.03 37.13
CA VAL A 181 -22.49 -16.13 35.80
C VAL A 181 -21.49 -15.98 34.69
N ARG A 182 -21.88 -16.29 33.44
CA ARG A 182 -21.07 -16.00 32.24
C ARG A 182 -20.94 -14.49 32.10
N ILE A 183 -19.76 -14.02 31.70
CA ILE A 183 -19.52 -12.59 31.67
C ILE A 183 -20.39 -11.85 30.66
N ILE A 184 -20.92 -12.52 29.63
CA ILE A 184 -21.93 -11.95 28.72
C ILE A 184 -23.22 -11.56 29.43
N GLU A 185 -23.48 -12.06 30.62
CA GLU A 185 -24.67 -11.73 31.41
C GLU A 185 -24.55 -10.42 32.18
N HIS A 186 -23.33 -9.85 32.28
CA HIS A 186 -23.08 -8.51 32.84
C HIS A 186 -23.44 -7.42 31.85
N GLU A 187 -24.10 -6.38 32.30
CA GLU A 187 -24.64 -5.29 31.49
C GLU A 187 -23.53 -4.53 30.75
N ASP A 188 -22.41 -4.25 31.41
CA ASP A 188 -21.28 -3.52 30.79
C ASP A 188 -20.60 -4.34 29.71
N VAL A 189 -20.42 -5.64 29.90
CA VAL A 189 -19.90 -6.55 28.88
C VAL A 189 -20.81 -6.57 27.64
N ARG A 190 -22.12 -6.64 27.85
CA ARG A 190 -23.10 -6.55 26.75
C ARG A 190 -23.03 -5.22 26.03
N ARG A 191 -22.91 -4.13 26.78
CA ARG A 191 -22.73 -2.78 26.18
C ARG A 191 -21.50 -2.73 25.26
N MET A 192 -20.35 -3.25 25.72
CA MET A 192 -19.12 -3.31 24.93
C MET A 192 -19.29 -4.16 23.67
N LEU A 193 -19.90 -5.34 23.77
CA LEU A 193 -20.17 -6.22 22.63
C LEU A 193 -21.14 -5.60 21.63
N MET A 194 -22.19 -4.92 22.10
CA MET A 194 -23.12 -4.20 21.22
C MET A 194 -22.44 -3.06 20.47
N PHE A 195 -21.59 -2.29 21.16
CA PHE A 195 -20.82 -1.24 20.54
C PHE A 195 -19.87 -1.79 19.45
N GLN A 196 -19.11 -2.85 19.76
CA GLN A 196 -18.24 -3.50 18.80
C GLN A 196 -19.01 -4.02 17.58
N LYS A 197 -20.17 -4.67 17.81
CA LYS A 197 -21.03 -5.13 16.73
C LYS A 197 -21.53 -3.99 15.85
N ALA A 198 -22.01 -2.91 16.46
CA ALA A 198 -22.52 -1.76 15.72
C ALA A 198 -21.43 -1.14 14.82
N ILE A 199 -20.22 -0.96 15.34
CA ILE A 199 -19.08 -0.46 14.55
C ILE A 199 -18.72 -1.44 13.43
N LEU A 200 -18.66 -2.75 13.71
CA LEU A 200 -18.34 -3.77 12.70
C LEU A 200 -19.35 -3.73 11.53
N GLU A 201 -20.65 -3.75 11.83
CA GLU A 201 -21.68 -3.78 10.79
C GLU A 201 -21.77 -2.45 10.01
N ALA A 202 -21.65 -1.31 10.69
CA ALA A 202 -21.64 -0.01 10.05
C ALA A 202 -20.40 0.17 9.13
N SER A 203 -19.23 -0.24 9.60
CA SER A 203 -17.99 -0.19 8.79
C SER A 203 -18.07 -1.10 7.57
N ARG A 204 -18.66 -2.29 7.73
CA ARG A 204 -18.90 -3.24 6.63
C ARG A 204 -19.83 -2.64 5.58
N ALA A 205 -20.95 -2.06 6.01
CA ALA A 205 -21.90 -1.42 5.10
C ALA A 205 -21.26 -0.23 4.35
N LEU A 206 -20.54 0.62 5.06
CA LEU A 206 -19.81 1.76 4.47
C LEU A 206 -18.80 1.29 3.43
N LEU A 207 -17.97 0.31 3.77
CA LEU A 207 -16.92 -0.18 2.89
C LEU A 207 -17.51 -0.79 1.61
N TYR A 208 -18.52 -1.65 1.73
CA TYR A 208 -19.18 -2.27 0.56
C TYR A 208 -19.87 -1.22 -0.31
N SER A 209 -20.50 -0.22 0.30
CA SER A 209 -21.08 0.90 -0.43
C SER A 209 -20.02 1.68 -1.21
N THR A 210 -18.87 1.94 -0.60
CA THR A 210 -17.76 2.67 -1.24
C THR A 210 -17.14 1.89 -2.40
N TYR A 211 -17.05 0.56 -2.33
CA TYR A 211 -16.59 -0.27 -3.44
C TYR A 211 -17.58 -0.34 -4.60
N TYR A 212 -18.86 -0.11 -4.34
CA TYR A 212 -19.91 -0.15 -5.37
C TYR A 212 -19.91 1.11 -6.26
N TYR A 213 -19.50 2.26 -5.73
CA TYR A 213 -19.44 3.55 -6.43
C TYR A 213 -18.03 3.86 -6.97
#